data_9e0e4413e7cc0bdb4c2f67d06c8a0c3b
#
_entry.id   9e0e4413e7cc0bdb4c2f67d06c8a0c3b
#
_cell.length_a   1.000
_cell.length_b   1.000
_cell.length_c   1.000
_cell.angle_alpha   90.00
_cell.angle_beta   90.00
_cell.angle_gamma   90.00
#
_symmetry.space_group_name_H-M   'P 1'
#
loop_
_entity.id
_entity.type
_entity.pdbx_description
1 polymer ?
#
loop_
_entity_poly.entity_id
_entity_poly.type
_entity_poly.pdbx_seq_one_letter_code
_entity_poly.pdbx_strand_id
1 'polypeptide(L)'
;MKSTTRWLLLFSTLACLFLVPTLMAQGPTGSSPLDALPFTSDLRMVSGHSTLWFYFEYPGDRSQVEVGLNSEEAQYLELAIYTPAQAQDWLRDSSVKPVGLATQPREGSIIANYDLYWKGAFNTGGRYFIVVTNRKNTPVAFRLHARGEKITLYPTPTPTPFGLVLPTRAPIPQGTLEGKIVFQTGSGGIIYTVNGDGTNLKHITTGALDPAWSPDGSRIAYTRWQSPSGVYVANADGSSETALVSASQALSPQWSPDGSRIAFVRQSGGTLEDRVTCIFGRCFTQPADPHWKLGMIEFKVNAEGNLYHEFRDVPCTQHCFSPTWSADGRYIAYADAQFGIMRTDTLSNTLWVMYNQNPKVQSVAWSPDGTQIAFQVNQHDHWEIYVMNANTPQARPLTQPDPLSFRPANNVAPVWSPDSKHILFLSDRNGKWEFFVINADGTGLRQVLKNVTDVTELYYNFSNERMASWIK
;
A
#
# COMPACT_ATOMS: atom_id res chain seq x y z
N MET A 1 -9.28 -10.81 -87.40
CA MET A 1 -10.39 -10.10 -86.80
C MET A 1 -10.49 -10.55 -85.35
N LYS A 2 -10.31 -9.59 -84.46
CA LYS A 2 -10.43 -9.65 -82.98
C LYS A 2 -9.59 -10.69 -82.23
N SER A 3 -8.38 -10.26 -81.86
CA SER A 3 -7.49 -10.83 -80.87
C SER A 3 -7.97 -10.40 -79.45
N THR A 4 -8.13 -11.38 -78.57
CA THR A 4 -8.37 -11.13 -77.18
C THR A 4 -7.12 -11.52 -76.40
N THR A 5 -6.39 -10.52 -75.95
CA THR A 5 -5.21 -10.63 -75.10
C THR A 5 -5.67 -10.84 -73.64
N ARG A 6 -5.34 -11.99 -73.04
CA ARG A 6 -5.53 -12.29 -71.64
C ARG A 6 -4.35 -11.71 -70.86
N TRP A 7 -4.63 -10.79 -69.93
CA TRP A 7 -3.70 -10.34 -68.89
C TRP A 7 -3.71 -11.30 -67.70
N LEU A 8 -2.56 -11.92 -67.42
CA LEU A 8 -2.31 -12.67 -66.22
C LEU A 8 -1.91 -11.62 -65.12
N LEU A 9 -2.74 -11.48 -64.11
CA LEU A 9 -2.41 -10.78 -62.89
C LEU A 9 -1.66 -11.73 -61.95
N LEU A 10 -0.37 -11.52 -61.77
CA LEU A 10 0.44 -12.12 -60.70
C LEU A 10 0.12 -11.39 -59.39
N PHE A 11 -0.56 -12.07 -58.49
CA PHE A 11 -0.64 -11.61 -57.08
C PHE A 11 0.67 -12.00 -56.38
N SER A 12 1.55 -11.03 -56.17
CA SER A 12 2.65 -11.15 -55.21
C SER A 12 2.10 -10.90 -53.80
N THR A 13 1.94 -11.95 -53.02
CA THR A 13 1.67 -11.87 -51.58
C THR A 13 2.92 -11.36 -50.86
N LEU A 14 2.94 -10.09 -50.60
CA LEU A 14 3.93 -9.46 -49.69
C LEU A 14 3.58 -9.85 -48.26
N ALA A 15 4.26 -10.86 -47.71
CA ALA A 15 4.16 -11.20 -46.29
C ALA A 15 4.86 -10.08 -45.48
N CYS A 16 4.06 -9.16 -44.97
CA CYS A 16 4.52 -8.24 -43.92
C CYS A 16 4.81 -9.06 -42.67
N LEU A 17 6.06 -9.41 -42.44
CA LEU A 17 6.54 -9.80 -41.11
C LEU A 17 6.43 -8.58 -40.19
N PHE A 18 5.39 -8.54 -39.38
CA PHE A 18 5.34 -7.68 -38.21
C PHE A 18 6.42 -8.20 -37.23
N LEU A 19 7.58 -7.59 -37.26
CA LEU A 19 8.52 -7.64 -36.14
C LEU A 19 7.82 -6.94 -34.94
N VAL A 20 7.21 -7.76 -34.08
CA VAL A 20 6.83 -7.31 -32.74
C VAL A 20 8.17 -7.01 -32.03
N PRO A 21 8.47 -5.77 -31.64
CA PRO A 21 9.64 -5.54 -30.82
C PRO A 21 9.39 -6.29 -29.50
N THR A 22 10.16 -7.34 -29.26
CA THR A 22 10.29 -7.90 -27.92
C THR A 22 10.79 -6.78 -27.05
N LEU A 23 9.90 -6.24 -26.21
CA LEU A 23 10.26 -5.33 -25.13
C LEU A 23 11.14 -6.16 -24.19
N MET A 24 12.45 -6.14 -24.39
CA MET A 24 13.40 -6.64 -23.42
C MET A 24 13.12 -5.81 -22.15
N ALA A 25 12.79 -6.46 -21.05
CA ALA A 25 12.73 -5.80 -19.76
C ALA A 25 14.06 -5.05 -19.58
N GLN A 26 14.01 -3.73 -19.61
CA GLN A 26 15.19 -2.92 -19.34
C GLN A 26 15.60 -3.24 -17.91
N GLY A 27 16.83 -3.69 -17.71
CA GLY A 27 17.40 -3.85 -16.40
C GLY A 27 17.37 -2.53 -15.60
N PRO A 28 17.66 -2.57 -14.31
CA PRO A 28 17.62 -1.39 -13.46
C PRO A 28 18.48 -0.27 -14.05
N THR A 29 17.92 0.92 -14.16
CA THR A 29 18.57 2.11 -14.76
C THR A 29 19.32 2.96 -13.74
N GLY A 30 19.02 2.77 -12.44
CA GLY A 30 19.61 3.55 -11.34
C GLY A 30 19.04 4.97 -11.23
N SER A 31 17.90 5.27 -11.85
CA SER A 31 17.35 6.63 -11.85
C SER A 31 16.59 7.00 -10.58
N SER A 32 16.26 6.02 -9.74
CA SER A 32 15.51 6.17 -8.50
C SER A 32 15.84 5.08 -7.49
N PRO A 33 15.39 5.16 -6.22
CA PRO A 33 15.53 4.08 -5.26
C PRO A 33 14.90 2.75 -5.70
N LEU A 34 13.84 2.81 -6.54
CA LEU A 34 13.11 1.61 -6.98
C LEU A 34 13.87 0.79 -8.02
N ASP A 35 14.68 1.44 -8.84
CA ASP A 35 15.48 0.83 -9.88
C ASP A 35 16.98 1.02 -9.65
N ALA A 36 17.37 1.20 -8.38
CA ALA A 36 18.76 1.36 -7.98
C ALA A 36 19.62 0.19 -8.43
N LEU A 37 20.83 0.51 -8.89
CA LEU A 37 21.80 -0.48 -9.34
C LEU A 37 22.44 -1.20 -8.15
N PRO A 38 22.77 -2.49 -8.25
CA PRO A 38 23.64 -3.11 -7.26
C PRO A 38 24.99 -2.37 -7.25
N PHE A 39 25.56 -2.25 -6.05
CA PHE A 39 26.87 -1.61 -5.92
C PHE A 39 27.91 -2.29 -6.80
N THR A 40 28.72 -1.50 -7.47
CA THR A 40 29.87 -1.96 -8.25
C THR A 40 31.02 -0.96 -8.14
N SER A 41 32.27 -1.48 -8.15
CA SER A 41 33.47 -0.68 -8.24
C SER A 41 33.92 -0.40 -9.67
N ASP A 42 33.15 -0.82 -10.68
CA ASP A 42 33.46 -0.56 -12.07
C ASP A 42 33.38 0.94 -12.40
N LEU A 43 34.07 1.34 -13.45
CA LEU A 43 33.95 2.70 -14.00
C LEU A 43 32.51 2.91 -14.50
N ARG A 44 31.86 3.93 -14.00
CA ARG A 44 30.50 4.33 -14.39
C ARG A 44 30.49 5.75 -14.92
N MET A 45 29.45 6.07 -15.66
CA MET A 45 29.20 7.44 -16.14
C MET A 45 27.81 7.87 -15.66
N VAL A 46 27.72 9.07 -15.10
CA VAL A 46 26.47 9.74 -14.80
C VAL A 46 26.24 10.85 -15.79
N SER A 47 25.08 10.84 -16.45
CA SER A 47 24.71 11.84 -17.47
C SER A 47 24.63 13.24 -16.88
N GLY A 48 24.68 14.27 -17.73
CA GLY A 48 24.58 15.65 -17.28
C GLY A 48 23.26 15.93 -16.56
N HIS A 49 23.34 16.66 -15.45
CA HIS A 49 22.20 16.99 -14.58
C HIS A 49 21.34 15.80 -14.16
N SER A 50 21.95 14.63 -14.00
CA SER A 50 21.25 13.40 -13.60
C SER A 50 21.84 12.77 -12.35
N THR A 51 21.14 11.78 -11.84
CA THR A 51 21.48 11.07 -10.60
C THR A 51 21.49 9.57 -10.86
N LEU A 52 22.43 8.86 -10.25
CA LEU A 52 22.48 7.40 -10.22
C LEU A 52 22.40 6.89 -8.79
N TRP A 53 21.52 5.93 -8.58
CA TRP A 53 21.30 5.25 -7.32
C TRP A 53 21.93 3.88 -7.34
N PHE A 54 22.74 3.58 -6.30
CA PHE A 54 23.34 2.27 -6.02
C PHE A 54 22.89 1.81 -4.65
N TYR A 55 22.88 0.52 -4.39
CA TYR A 55 22.52 -0.02 -3.09
C TYR A 55 23.52 -1.03 -2.56
N PHE A 56 23.52 -1.17 -1.22
CA PHE A 56 24.19 -2.23 -0.46
C PHE A 56 23.30 -2.65 0.70
N GLU A 57 23.43 -3.88 1.17
CA GLU A 57 22.72 -4.36 2.35
C GLU A 57 23.60 -4.19 3.59
N TYR A 58 22.97 -3.78 4.71
CA TYR A 58 23.64 -3.52 5.96
C TYR A 58 22.86 -4.15 7.12
N PRO A 59 23.54 -4.85 8.10
CA PRO A 59 22.85 -5.63 9.15
C PRO A 59 22.26 -4.79 10.30
N GLY A 60 22.58 -3.50 10.42
CA GLY A 60 22.10 -2.65 11.51
C GLY A 60 22.84 -2.84 12.83
N ASP A 61 24.01 -3.40 12.82
CA ASP A 61 24.79 -3.81 13.99
C ASP A 61 25.80 -2.74 14.47
N ARG A 62 25.70 -1.53 13.94
CA ARG A 62 26.61 -0.39 14.19
C ARG A 62 28.04 -0.61 13.72
N SER A 63 28.30 -1.63 12.91
CA SER A 63 29.59 -1.77 12.23
C SER A 63 29.82 -0.60 11.29
N GLN A 64 31.09 -0.23 11.09
CA GLN A 64 31.45 0.92 10.31
C GLN A 64 31.32 0.66 8.82
N VAL A 65 30.74 1.62 8.09
CA VAL A 65 30.65 1.66 6.63
C VAL A 65 31.43 2.87 6.12
N GLU A 66 32.22 2.66 5.09
CA GLU A 66 32.97 3.68 4.38
C GLU A 66 32.61 3.65 2.90
N VAL A 67 32.33 4.82 2.33
CA VAL A 67 32.04 4.99 0.91
C VAL A 67 32.95 6.07 0.34
N GLY A 68 33.68 5.73 -0.70
CA GLY A 68 34.55 6.64 -1.42
C GLY A 68 34.18 6.74 -2.89
N LEU A 69 34.53 7.84 -3.52
CA LEU A 69 34.36 8.08 -4.95
C LEU A 69 35.63 8.69 -5.51
N ASN A 70 36.07 8.20 -6.67
CA ASN A 70 37.15 8.78 -7.46
C ASN A 70 36.62 9.22 -8.83
N SER A 71 37.01 10.43 -9.24
CA SER A 71 36.69 11.01 -10.54
C SER A 71 37.63 12.17 -10.85
N GLU A 72 38.09 12.29 -12.10
CA GLU A 72 38.87 13.46 -12.56
C GLU A 72 38.05 14.76 -12.47
N GLU A 73 36.72 14.66 -12.38
CA GLU A 73 35.81 15.79 -12.34
C GLU A 73 34.94 15.78 -11.06
N ALA A 74 35.48 15.30 -9.94
CA ALA A 74 34.77 15.13 -8.66
C ALA A 74 34.13 16.41 -8.12
N GLN A 75 34.66 17.61 -8.49
CA GLN A 75 34.10 18.90 -8.11
C GLN A 75 32.66 19.13 -8.64
N TYR A 76 32.24 18.38 -9.65
CA TYR A 76 30.90 18.43 -10.21
C TYR A 76 29.99 17.33 -9.69
N LEU A 77 30.52 16.41 -8.90
CA LEU A 77 29.78 15.30 -8.33
C LEU A 77 29.39 15.55 -6.88
N GLU A 78 28.22 15.06 -6.52
CA GLU A 78 27.77 14.93 -5.13
C GLU A 78 27.58 13.46 -4.83
N LEU A 79 28.06 13.01 -3.68
CA LEU A 79 27.90 11.66 -3.18
C LEU A 79 27.09 11.72 -1.89
N ALA A 80 25.93 11.10 -1.88
CA ALA A 80 25.01 11.10 -0.76
C ALA A 80 24.65 9.68 -0.31
N ILE A 81 24.34 9.53 0.98
CA ILE A 81 23.88 8.26 1.56
C ILE A 81 22.46 8.44 2.08
N TYR A 82 21.58 7.51 1.71
CA TYR A 82 20.21 7.45 2.17
C TYR A 82 19.94 6.16 2.92
N THR A 83 19.22 6.25 4.02
CA THR A 83 18.66 5.10 4.75
C THR A 83 17.48 4.50 3.98
N PRO A 84 17.05 3.26 4.29
CA PRO A 84 15.84 2.68 3.71
C PRO A 84 14.60 3.58 3.83
N ALA A 85 14.39 4.19 5.01
CA ALA A 85 13.27 5.09 5.25
C ALA A 85 13.34 6.36 4.40
N GLN A 86 14.50 7.03 4.36
CA GLN A 86 14.68 8.24 3.56
C GLN A 86 14.54 8.00 2.05
N ALA A 87 14.92 6.83 1.57
CA ALA A 87 14.72 6.47 0.17
C ALA A 87 13.23 6.29 -0.17
N GLN A 88 12.43 5.77 0.75
CA GLN A 88 10.97 5.71 0.60
C GLN A 88 10.32 7.09 0.64
N ASP A 89 10.78 7.95 1.57
CA ASP A 89 10.27 9.31 1.64
C ASP A 89 10.64 10.12 0.39
N TRP A 90 11.83 9.89 -0.16
CA TRP A 90 12.28 10.51 -1.41
C TRP A 90 11.37 10.20 -2.62
N LEU A 91 10.75 9.02 -2.66
CA LEU A 91 9.76 8.67 -3.70
C LEU A 91 8.49 9.53 -3.64
N ARG A 92 8.19 10.10 -2.47
CA ARG A 92 7.06 11.00 -2.25
C ARG A 92 7.45 12.46 -2.42
N ASP A 93 8.65 12.79 -1.94
CA ASP A 93 9.23 14.14 -1.97
C ASP A 93 10.73 14.05 -2.21
N SER A 94 11.16 14.36 -3.43
CA SER A 94 12.57 14.33 -3.83
C SER A 94 13.45 15.35 -3.09
N SER A 95 12.88 16.23 -2.29
CA SER A 95 13.60 17.19 -1.45
C SER A 95 14.12 16.60 -0.13
N VAL A 96 13.81 15.34 0.18
CA VAL A 96 14.28 14.63 1.38
C VAL A 96 15.81 14.67 1.44
N LYS A 97 16.34 15.12 2.58
CA LYS A 97 17.78 15.22 2.79
C LYS A 97 18.39 13.85 3.08
N PRO A 98 19.58 13.55 2.55
CA PRO A 98 20.30 12.32 2.86
C PRO A 98 20.74 12.27 4.33
N VAL A 99 21.01 11.08 4.85
CA VAL A 99 21.60 10.90 6.18
C VAL A 99 23.06 11.35 6.23
N GLY A 100 23.73 11.36 5.08
CA GLY A 100 25.10 11.83 4.97
C GLY A 100 25.45 12.31 3.58
N LEU A 101 26.28 13.33 3.54
CA LEU A 101 26.95 13.84 2.34
C LEU A 101 28.44 13.58 2.45
N ALA A 102 29.06 13.09 1.38
CA ALA A 102 30.50 12.95 1.30
C ALA A 102 31.18 14.32 1.20
N THR A 103 32.37 14.39 1.75
CA THR A 103 33.25 15.58 1.69
C THR A 103 34.57 15.22 1.05
N GLN A 104 35.30 16.23 0.59
CA GLN A 104 36.67 16.03 0.14
C GLN A 104 37.55 15.71 1.37
N PRO A 105 38.35 14.64 1.32
CA PRO A 105 39.28 14.33 2.39
C PRO A 105 40.34 15.44 2.54
N ARG A 106 40.77 15.68 3.78
CA ARG A 106 41.88 16.63 4.03
C ARG A 106 43.19 16.04 3.49
N GLU A 107 44.00 16.90 2.88
CA GLU A 107 45.34 16.55 2.40
C GLU A 107 46.20 15.91 3.54
N GLY A 108 46.88 14.79 3.26
CA GLY A 108 47.65 14.07 4.25
C GLY A 108 46.88 13.09 5.15
N SER A 109 45.57 12.90 4.96
CA SER A 109 44.80 11.90 5.67
C SER A 109 44.97 10.49 5.09
N ILE A 110 44.75 9.44 5.91
CA ILE A 110 44.81 8.03 5.46
C ILE A 110 43.77 7.74 4.35
N ILE A 111 42.80 8.58 4.18
CA ILE A 111 41.70 8.50 3.18
C ILE A 111 41.94 9.44 1.99
N ALA A 112 43.12 10.04 1.84
CA ALA A 112 43.48 10.96 0.75
C ALA A 112 43.42 10.32 -0.66
N ASN A 113 43.20 9.01 -0.77
CA ASN A 113 43.05 8.29 -2.03
C ASN A 113 41.65 8.43 -2.67
N TYR A 114 40.72 9.13 -2.04
CA TYR A 114 39.39 9.37 -2.56
C TYR A 114 39.18 10.86 -2.80
N ASP A 115 38.43 11.20 -3.87
CA ASP A 115 38.08 12.59 -4.15
C ASP A 115 36.87 13.04 -3.33
N LEU A 116 35.91 12.11 -3.09
CA LEU A 116 34.82 12.27 -2.14
C LEU A 116 34.77 11.08 -1.19
N TYR A 117 34.53 11.34 0.08
CA TYR A 117 34.52 10.30 1.11
C TYR A 117 33.46 10.55 2.17
N TRP A 118 32.76 9.46 2.53
CA TRP A 118 31.80 9.41 3.63
C TRP A 118 32.09 8.20 4.51
N LYS A 119 31.83 8.34 5.81
CA LYS A 119 31.99 7.29 6.81
C LYS A 119 30.88 7.39 7.85
N GLY A 120 30.27 6.28 8.20
CA GLY A 120 29.21 6.22 9.19
C GLY A 120 28.91 4.82 9.68
N ALA A 121 27.94 4.73 10.57
CA ALA A 121 27.38 3.49 11.09
C ALA A 121 25.92 3.69 11.42
N PHE A 122 25.11 2.64 11.31
CA PHE A 122 23.68 2.69 11.53
C PHE A 122 23.26 1.63 12.55
N ASN A 123 22.13 1.87 13.21
CA ASN A 123 21.53 0.97 14.18
C ASN A 123 20.35 0.17 13.63
N THR A 124 20.03 0.34 12.34
CA THR A 124 18.93 -0.35 11.66
C THR A 124 19.49 -1.12 10.48
N GLY A 125 19.07 -2.36 10.31
CA GLY A 125 19.40 -3.18 9.15
C GLY A 125 18.55 -2.83 7.95
N GLY A 126 19.03 -3.18 6.75
CA GLY A 126 18.27 -3.01 5.50
C GLY A 126 19.12 -2.51 4.33
N ARG A 127 18.41 -2.15 3.25
CA ARG A 127 19.00 -1.65 2.03
C ARG A 127 19.30 -0.16 2.13
N TYR A 128 20.57 0.18 2.10
CA TYR A 128 21.08 1.54 2.08
C TYR A 128 21.46 1.94 0.66
N PHE A 129 21.37 3.24 0.38
CA PHE A 129 21.62 3.73 -0.97
C PHE A 129 22.76 4.71 -1.01
N ILE A 130 23.59 4.55 -2.04
CA ILE A 130 24.64 5.48 -2.44
C ILE A 130 24.13 6.21 -3.67
N VAL A 131 24.10 7.53 -3.61
CA VAL A 131 23.52 8.36 -4.67
C VAL A 131 24.59 9.29 -5.21
N VAL A 132 24.85 9.20 -6.51
CA VAL A 132 25.82 10.06 -7.21
C VAL A 132 25.04 11.00 -8.11
N THR A 133 25.13 12.29 -7.84
CA THR A 133 24.47 13.34 -8.63
C THR A 133 25.52 14.15 -9.40
N ASN A 134 25.33 14.30 -10.72
CA ASN A 134 26.15 15.13 -11.56
C ASN A 134 25.51 16.52 -11.73
N ARG A 135 26.21 17.56 -11.29
CA ARG A 135 25.79 18.97 -11.39
C ARG A 135 26.26 19.66 -12.68
N LYS A 136 27.11 18.99 -13.47
CA LYS A 136 27.56 19.47 -14.79
C LYS A 136 26.53 19.09 -15.86
N ASN A 137 26.53 19.79 -16.98
CA ASN A 137 25.65 19.51 -18.12
C ASN A 137 26.15 18.38 -19.05
N THR A 138 27.36 17.90 -18.85
CA THR A 138 27.97 16.81 -19.63
C THR A 138 28.16 15.58 -18.75
N PRO A 139 28.23 14.36 -19.32
CA PRO A 139 28.49 13.14 -18.56
C PRO A 139 29.83 13.19 -17.83
N VAL A 140 29.85 12.65 -16.61
CA VAL A 140 31.06 12.55 -15.78
C VAL A 140 31.30 11.10 -15.41
N ALA A 141 32.54 10.65 -15.57
CA ALA A 141 32.99 9.30 -15.20
C ALA A 141 33.43 9.24 -13.73
N PHE A 142 33.10 8.17 -13.04
CA PHE A 142 33.47 7.96 -11.65
C PHE A 142 33.63 6.46 -11.29
N ARG A 143 34.33 6.20 -10.20
CA ARG A 143 34.40 4.88 -9.54
C ARG A 143 33.94 5.01 -8.11
N LEU A 144 33.07 4.06 -7.67
CA LEU A 144 32.66 3.94 -6.28
C LEU A 144 33.51 2.90 -5.55
N HIS A 145 33.73 3.14 -4.29
CA HIS A 145 34.33 2.22 -3.34
C HIS A 145 33.45 2.16 -2.11
N ALA A 146 33.10 0.97 -1.67
CA ALA A 146 32.43 0.77 -0.39
C ALA A 146 33.10 -0.38 0.36
N ARG A 147 33.29 -0.21 1.64
CA ARG A 147 33.79 -1.24 2.52
C ARG A 147 33.19 -1.16 3.91
N GLY A 148 33.11 -2.29 4.56
CA GLY A 148 32.63 -2.48 5.92
C GLY A 148 32.71 -3.94 6.26
N GLU A 149 32.88 -4.27 7.54
CA GLU A 149 33.12 -5.66 7.97
C GLU A 149 31.92 -6.58 7.65
N LYS A 150 30.69 -5.99 7.58
CA LYS A 150 29.46 -6.77 7.45
C LYS A 150 28.49 -6.22 6.42
N ILE A 151 28.94 -5.38 5.50
CA ILE A 151 28.12 -4.99 4.36
C ILE A 151 28.15 -6.08 3.30
N THR A 152 26.98 -6.34 2.69
CA THR A 152 26.92 -7.21 1.53
C THR A 152 26.93 -6.36 0.26
N LEU A 153 28.04 -6.47 -0.48
CA LEU A 153 28.19 -5.93 -1.82
C LEU A 153 27.85 -7.04 -2.79
N TYR A 154 26.88 -6.82 -3.65
CA TYR A 154 26.55 -7.82 -4.66
C TYR A 154 27.62 -7.84 -5.73
N PRO A 155 28.31 -8.99 -5.96
CA PRO A 155 29.24 -9.10 -7.05
C PRO A 155 28.53 -8.91 -8.38
N THR A 156 29.15 -8.25 -9.34
CA THR A 156 28.70 -8.26 -10.73
C THR A 156 28.48 -9.74 -11.13
N PRO A 157 27.32 -10.10 -11.72
CA PRO A 157 27.12 -11.48 -12.14
C PRO A 157 28.20 -11.88 -13.14
N THR A 158 29.16 -12.65 -12.70
CA THR A 158 30.07 -13.38 -13.60
C THR A 158 29.19 -14.32 -14.43
N PRO A 159 29.28 -14.34 -15.76
CA PRO A 159 28.50 -15.28 -16.55
C PRO A 159 28.89 -16.70 -16.10
N THR A 160 27.99 -17.33 -15.36
CA THR A 160 28.16 -18.69 -14.85
C THR A 160 28.01 -19.64 -16.03
N PRO A 161 29.01 -20.47 -16.35
CA PRO A 161 28.78 -21.57 -17.26
C PRO A 161 27.95 -22.62 -16.53
N PHE A 162 26.79 -22.90 -17.05
CA PHE A 162 25.87 -23.98 -16.73
C PHE A 162 25.11 -23.97 -15.39
N GLY A 163 23.80 -23.68 -15.46
CA GLY A 163 22.80 -24.59 -14.93
C GLY A 163 22.46 -24.49 -13.46
N LEU A 164 22.71 -23.37 -12.74
CA LEU A 164 21.95 -23.06 -11.52
C LEU A 164 20.65 -22.36 -11.92
N VAL A 165 19.61 -23.17 -12.08
CA VAL A 165 18.24 -22.65 -12.01
C VAL A 165 18.10 -22.07 -10.60
N LEU A 166 18.20 -20.74 -10.46
CA LEU A 166 17.69 -20.06 -9.28
C LEU A 166 16.26 -20.60 -9.08
N PRO A 167 15.85 -21.00 -7.87
CA PRO A 167 14.49 -21.39 -7.67
C PRO A 167 13.64 -20.20 -8.09
N THR A 168 13.06 -20.30 -9.30
CA THR A 168 12.01 -19.39 -9.73
C THR A 168 10.95 -19.53 -8.67
N ARG A 169 10.63 -18.43 -7.99
CA ARG A 169 9.51 -18.39 -7.07
C ARG A 169 8.37 -19.11 -7.75
N ALA A 170 7.90 -20.20 -7.15
CA ALA A 170 6.79 -20.93 -7.70
C ALA A 170 5.64 -19.91 -7.92
N PRO A 171 5.02 -19.86 -9.12
CA PRO A 171 3.91 -18.95 -9.35
C PRO A 171 2.88 -19.15 -8.26
N ILE A 172 2.41 -18.04 -7.65
CA ILE A 172 1.36 -18.13 -6.65
C ILE A 172 0.14 -18.74 -7.32
N PRO A 173 -0.43 -19.82 -6.77
CA PRO A 173 -1.60 -20.45 -7.35
C PRO A 173 -2.71 -19.43 -7.57
N GLN A 174 -3.36 -19.49 -8.69
CA GLN A 174 -4.56 -18.70 -8.99
C GLN A 174 -5.78 -19.47 -8.53
N GLY A 175 -6.80 -18.76 -8.09
CA GLY A 175 -8.02 -19.36 -7.58
C GLY A 175 -9.24 -18.50 -7.83
N THR A 176 -10.39 -19.10 -7.62
CA THR A 176 -11.69 -18.43 -7.61
C THR A 176 -12.23 -18.37 -6.20
N LEU A 177 -13.13 -17.43 -5.95
CA LEU A 177 -13.85 -17.27 -4.69
C LEU A 177 -15.33 -17.59 -4.92
N GLU A 178 -16.03 -17.98 -3.85
CA GLU A 178 -17.49 -18.06 -3.88
C GLU A 178 -18.10 -16.69 -3.50
N GLY A 179 -19.33 -16.44 -3.94
CA GLY A 179 -20.09 -15.24 -3.59
C GLY A 179 -19.76 -14.02 -4.45
N LYS A 180 -19.97 -12.83 -3.89
CA LYS A 180 -19.81 -11.54 -4.59
C LYS A 180 -18.92 -10.60 -3.79
N ILE A 181 -18.15 -9.81 -4.51
CA ILE A 181 -17.29 -8.79 -3.94
C ILE A 181 -17.71 -7.43 -4.48
N VAL A 182 -17.83 -6.44 -3.59
CA VAL A 182 -17.83 -5.02 -3.95
C VAL A 182 -16.47 -4.47 -3.61
N PHE A 183 -15.90 -3.65 -4.48
CA PHE A 183 -14.57 -3.06 -4.25
C PHE A 183 -14.45 -1.68 -4.88
N GLN A 184 -13.53 -0.87 -4.36
CA GLN A 184 -13.15 0.41 -4.93
C GLN A 184 -11.79 0.33 -5.64
N THR A 185 -11.60 1.18 -6.66
CA THR A 185 -10.29 1.29 -7.34
C THR A 185 -9.28 2.15 -6.59
N GLY A 186 -9.74 2.96 -5.65
CA GLY A 186 -8.95 3.85 -4.79
C GLY A 186 -9.83 4.94 -4.19
N SER A 187 -9.25 5.82 -3.38
CA SER A 187 -9.96 6.91 -2.69
C SER A 187 -10.70 7.82 -3.67
N GLY A 188 -12.03 7.85 -3.58
CA GLY A 188 -12.85 8.64 -4.51
C GLY A 188 -12.84 8.13 -5.95
N GLY A 189 -12.40 6.90 -6.18
CA GLY A 189 -12.38 6.24 -7.46
C GLY A 189 -13.74 5.66 -7.88
N ILE A 190 -13.69 4.50 -8.51
CA ILE A 190 -14.88 3.79 -8.99
C ILE A 190 -15.18 2.64 -8.04
N ILE A 191 -16.43 2.44 -7.72
CA ILE A 191 -16.94 1.24 -7.04
C ILE A 191 -17.46 0.26 -8.09
N TYR A 192 -16.98 -0.98 -8.01
CA TYR A 192 -17.41 -2.11 -8.82
C TYR A 192 -17.99 -3.23 -7.96
N THR A 193 -18.86 -4.03 -8.55
CA THR A 193 -19.21 -5.36 -8.04
C THR A 193 -18.71 -6.42 -9.02
N VAL A 194 -18.38 -7.60 -8.50
CA VAL A 194 -17.91 -8.73 -9.28
C VAL A 194 -18.27 -10.04 -8.58
N ASN A 195 -18.52 -11.10 -9.34
CA ASN A 195 -18.61 -12.44 -8.77
C ASN A 195 -17.24 -12.93 -8.29
N GLY A 196 -17.20 -13.81 -7.31
CA GLY A 196 -15.94 -14.35 -6.78
C GLY A 196 -15.07 -15.10 -7.80
N ASP A 197 -15.66 -15.59 -8.90
CA ASP A 197 -14.93 -16.17 -10.03
C ASP A 197 -14.38 -15.12 -11.02
N GLY A 198 -14.60 -13.84 -10.74
CA GLY A 198 -14.16 -12.71 -11.57
C GLY A 198 -15.09 -12.39 -12.73
N THR A 199 -16.25 -13.05 -12.86
CA THR A 199 -17.27 -12.73 -13.87
C THR A 199 -18.18 -11.60 -13.40
N ASN A 200 -18.96 -11.04 -14.32
CA ASN A 200 -19.98 -10.02 -14.04
C ASN A 200 -19.42 -8.77 -13.33
N LEU A 201 -18.25 -8.29 -13.80
CA LEU A 201 -17.72 -7.01 -13.35
C LEU A 201 -18.67 -5.88 -13.75
N LYS A 202 -19.23 -5.17 -12.77
CA LYS A 202 -20.24 -4.13 -12.98
C LYS A 202 -19.83 -2.85 -12.28
N HIS A 203 -19.84 -1.75 -13.02
CA HIS A 203 -19.69 -0.39 -12.47
C HIS A 203 -20.93 -0.02 -11.65
N ILE A 204 -20.75 0.45 -10.42
CA ILE A 204 -21.82 0.86 -9.52
C ILE A 204 -21.88 2.38 -9.44
N THR A 205 -20.79 3.04 -9.07
CA THR A 205 -20.75 4.50 -8.95
C THR A 205 -19.28 4.99 -9.01
N THR A 206 -19.12 6.30 -9.19
CA THR A 206 -17.81 6.99 -9.24
C THR A 206 -17.75 8.07 -8.17
N GLY A 207 -16.55 8.43 -7.71
CA GLY A 207 -16.36 9.47 -6.69
C GLY A 207 -16.81 9.03 -5.30
N ALA A 208 -16.73 7.75 -5.00
CA ALA A 208 -17.15 7.15 -3.74
C ALA A 208 -16.03 6.30 -3.11
N LEU A 209 -16.16 6.02 -1.80
CA LEU A 209 -15.16 5.32 -0.99
C LEU A 209 -15.83 4.28 -0.09
N ASP A 210 -15.00 3.29 0.32
CA ASP A 210 -15.29 2.35 1.40
C ASP A 210 -16.58 1.55 1.22
N PRO A 211 -16.75 0.81 0.12
CA PRO A 211 -18.00 0.10 -0.14
C PRO A 211 -18.20 -1.08 0.84
N ALA A 212 -19.44 -1.24 1.30
CA ALA A 212 -19.85 -2.33 2.18
C ALA A 212 -21.21 -2.92 1.76
N TRP A 213 -21.24 -4.24 1.55
CA TRP A 213 -22.48 -4.97 1.32
C TRP A 213 -23.40 -4.95 2.54
N SER A 214 -24.71 -4.81 2.32
CA SER A 214 -25.70 -5.22 3.32
C SER A 214 -25.66 -6.74 3.52
N PRO A 215 -25.99 -7.27 4.70
CA PRO A 215 -25.91 -8.72 4.98
C PRO A 215 -26.74 -9.59 4.03
N ASP A 216 -27.84 -9.04 3.52
CA ASP A 216 -28.72 -9.71 2.55
C ASP A 216 -28.26 -9.55 1.09
N GLY A 217 -27.19 -8.78 0.85
CA GLY A 217 -26.66 -8.51 -0.48
C GLY A 217 -27.53 -7.66 -1.38
N SER A 218 -28.60 -7.06 -0.86
CA SER A 218 -29.53 -6.24 -1.64
C SER A 218 -29.06 -4.80 -1.85
N ARG A 219 -28.19 -4.30 -0.97
CA ARG A 219 -27.72 -2.91 -0.94
C ARG A 219 -26.22 -2.79 -0.72
N ILE A 220 -25.67 -1.64 -1.12
CA ILE A 220 -24.27 -1.24 -0.90
C ILE A 220 -24.28 0.10 -0.18
N ALA A 221 -23.60 0.19 0.97
CA ALA A 221 -23.28 1.44 1.63
C ALA A 221 -21.88 1.92 1.18
N TYR A 222 -21.68 3.21 1.06
CA TYR A 222 -20.41 3.86 0.74
C TYR A 222 -20.40 5.31 1.19
N THR A 223 -19.26 5.97 1.10
CA THR A 223 -19.13 7.38 1.46
C THR A 223 -18.73 8.25 0.27
N ARG A 224 -19.06 9.55 0.36
CA ARG A 224 -18.60 10.58 -0.57
C ARG A 224 -17.99 11.74 0.21
N TRP A 225 -16.85 12.23 -0.25
CA TRP A 225 -16.20 13.41 0.34
C TRP A 225 -16.50 14.70 -0.42
N GLN A 226 -16.82 14.59 -1.70
CA GLN A 226 -17.29 15.72 -2.49
C GLN A 226 -18.74 16.03 -2.14
N SER A 227 -19.12 17.31 -2.25
CA SER A 227 -20.46 17.78 -1.94
C SER A 227 -21.52 17.21 -2.90
N PRO A 228 -22.63 16.69 -2.37
CA PRO A 228 -22.94 16.53 -0.95
C PRO A 228 -22.17 15.37 -0.31
N SER A 229 -21.39 15.67 0.75
CA SER A 229 -20.56 14.67 1.45
C SER A 229 -21.37 13.92 2.51
N GLY A 230 -21.04 12.63 2.73
CA GLY A 230 -21.71 11.83 3.74
C GLY A 230 -21.74 10.33 3.45
N VAL A 231 -22.68 9.65 4.12
CA VAL A 231 -22.95 8.22 3.97
C VAL A 231 -24.11 8.00 3.03
N TYR A 232 -23.93 7.12 2.06
CA TYR A 232 -24.89 6.80 1.02
C TYR A 232 -25.21 5.30 1.01
N VAL A 233 -26.39 4.98 0.53
CA VAL A 233 -26.79 3.59 0.23
C VAL A 233 -27.43 3.56 -1.15
N ALA A 234 -27.09 2.57 -1.93
CA ALA A 234 -27.71 2.23 -3.21
C ALA A 234 -28.15 0.77 -3.26
N ASN A 235 -29.00 0.40 -4.18
CA ASN A 235 -29.27 -0.99 -4.50
C ASN A 235 -28.00 -1.68 -5.00
N ALA A 236 -27.94 -3.01 -4.94
CA ALA A 236 -26.82 -3.81 -5.42
C ALA A 236 -26.46 -3.59 -6.90
N ASP A 237 -27.37 -3.04 -7.66
CA ASP A 237 -27.17 -2.69 -9.06
C ASP A 237 -26.77 -1.23 -9.30
N GLY A 238 -26.60 -0.45 -8.24
CA GLY A 238 -26.25 0.97 -8.28
C GLY A 238 -27.44 1.92 -8.41
N SER A 239 -28.66 1.39 -8.57
CA SER A 239 -29.89 2.20 -8.64
C SER A 239 -30.32 2.72 -7.27
N SER A 240 -31.22 3.70 -7.24
CA SER A 240 -31.87 4.22 -6.03
C SER A 240 -30.88 4.73 -4.97
N GLU A 241 -29.81 5.40 -5.40
CA GLU A 241 -28.86 6.03 -4.47
C GLU A 241 -29.58 7.01 -3.54
N THR A 242 -29.34 6.88 -2.25
CA THR A 242 -29.93 7.71 -1.20
C THR A 242 -28.87 8.15 -0.21
N ALA A 243 -28.80 9.46 0.06
CA ALA A 243 -27.99 10.00 1.14
C ALA A 243 -28.69 9.73 2.49
N LEU A 244 -28.00 9.07 3.42
CA LEU A 244 -28.51 8.79 4.75
C LEU A 244 -28.14 9.88 5.75
N VAL A 245 -26.90 10.32 5.72
CA VAL A 245 -26.39 11.32 6.64
C VAL A 245 -25.40 12.23 5.91
N SER A 246 -25.55 13.54 6.11
CA SER A 246 -24.55 14.52 5.69
C SER A 246 -23.44 14.55 6.75
N ALA A 247 -22.22 14.24 6.38
CA ALA A 247 -21.07 14.21 7.27
C ALA A 247 -19.80 14.57 6.52
N SER A 248 -18.99 15.43 7.11
CA SER A 248 -17.67 15.76 6.56
C SER A 248 -16.75 14.55 6.66
N GLN A 249 -16.07 14.22 5.57
CA GLN A 249 -15.06 13.16 5.51
C GLN A 249 -15.50 11.84 6.18
N ALA A 250 -16.73 11.39 5.89
CA ALA A 250 -17.19 10.09 6.36
C ALA A 250 -16.35 8.94 5.75
N LEU A 251 -16.05 7.90 6.55
CA LEU A 251 -15.24 6.75 6.17
C LEU A 251 -15.83 5.44 6.67
N SER A 252 -15.50 4.36 5.99
CA SER A 252 -15.64 2.97 6.41
C SER A 252 -17.03 2.61 6.94
N PRO A 253 -18.13 2.87 6.19
CA PRO A 253 -19.46 2.44 6.59
C PRO A 253 -19.49 0.91 6.66
N GLN A 254 -20.13 0.36 7.68
CA GLN A 254 -20.24 -1.08 7.91
C GLN A 254 -21.63 -1.42 8.43
N TRP A 255 -22.34 -2.29 7.72
CA TRP A 255 -23.62 -2.80 8.14
C TRP A 255 -23.49 -3.69 9.38
N SER A 256 -24.44 -3.57 10.30
CA SER A 256 -24.60 -4.57 11.38
C SER A 256 -25.04 -5.91 10.80
N PRO A 257 -24.75 -7.05 11.46
CA PRO A 257 -25.11 -8.38 10.96
C PRO A 257 -26.59 -8.58 10.67
N ASP A 258 -27.47 -7.89 11.39
CA ASP A 258 -28.91 -7.91 11.22
C ASP A 258 -29.43 -6.92 10.13
N GLY A 259 -28.55 -6.10 9.54
CA GLY A 259 -28.90 -5.11 8.54
C GLY A 259 -29.69 -3.91 9.05
N SER A 260 -29.90 -3.81 10.37
CA SER A 260 -30.69 -2.72 10.97
C SER A 260 -29.89 -1.44 11.22
N ARG A 261 -28.55 -1.49 11.16
CA ARG A 261 -27.68 -0.37 11.50
C ARG A 261 -26.47 -0.29 10.57
N ILE A 262 -25.91 0.93 10.45
CA ILE A 262 -24.63 1.19 9.79
C ILE A 262 -23.75 1.95 10.77
N ALA A 263 -22.58 1.40 11.12
CA ALA A 263 -21.52 2.11 11.80
C ALA A 263 -20.61 2.77 10.77
N PHE A 264 -20.09 3.95 11.05
CA PHE A 264 -19.16 4.65 10.18
C PHE A 264 -18.29 5.60 11.01
N VAL A 265 -17.24 6.14 10.42
CA VAL A 265 -16.39 7.15 11.03
C VAL A 265 -16.62 8.48 10.33
N ARG A 266 -16.58 9.58 11.07
CA ARG A 266 -16.64 10.92 10.53
C ARG A 266 -15.65 11.84 11.23
N GLN A 267 -15.20 12.85 10.53
CA GLN A 267 -14.45 13.93 11.14
C GLN A 267 -15.37 14.79 12.00
N SER A 268 -15.02 14.97 13.27
CA SER A 268 -15.83 15.77 14.21
C SER A 268 -14.97 16.27 15.38
N GLY A 269 -14.64 17.54 15.35
CA GLY A 269 -13.79 18.19 16.36
C GLY A 269 -12.30 18.16 16.02
N GLY A 270 -11.48 18.57 16.97
CA GLY A 270 -10.05 18.77 16.79
C GLY A 270 -9.70 20.06 16.04
N THR A 271 -8.48 20.14 15.52
CA THR A 271 -7.99 21.26 14.71
C THR A 271 -7.82 20.82 13.27
N LEU A 272 -8.41 21.55 12.32
CA LEU A 272 -8.40 21.20 10.89
C LEU A 272 -7.22 21.80 10.13
N GLU A 273 -6.58 22.82 10.71
CA GLU A 273 -5.48 23.57 10.11
C GLU A 273 -4.32 23.67 11.09
N ASP A 274 -3.14 23.78 10.55
CA ASP A 274 -1.92 24.05 11.32
C ASP A 274 -2.04 25.39 12.04
N ARG A 275 -1.72 25.40 13.33
CA ARG A 275 -1.65 26.64 14.12
C ARG A 275 -0.23 27.14 14.21
N VAL A 276 0.03 28.30 13.68
CA VAL A 276 1.31 28.99 13.86
C VAL A 276 1.19 29.97 15.04
N THR A 277 1.95 29.73 16.11
CA THR A 277 2.04 30.63 17.27
C THR A 277 3.44 31.21 17.32
N CYS A 278 3.56 32.53 17.30
CA CYS A 278 4.84 33.21 17.39
C CYS A 278 4.99 33.87 18.78
N ILE A 279 6.05 33.51 19.53
CA ILE A 279 6.39 34.05 20.83
C ILE A 279 7.82 34.55 20.77
N PHE A 280 8.04 35.82 21.16
CA PHE A 280 9.36 36.46 21.12
C PHE A 280 10.13 36.30 19.81
N GLY A 281 9.43 36.41 18.65
CA GLY A 281 10.05 36.32 17.34
C GLY A 281 10.38 34.88 16.86
N ARG A 282 10.01 33.85 17.64
CA ARG A 282 10.09 32.44 17.24
C ARG A 282 8.70 31.93 16.98
N CYS A 283 8.51 31.33 15.81
CA CYS A 283 7.24 30.71 15.42
C CYS A 283 7.30 29.21 15.61
N PHE A 284 6.27 28.66 16.23
CA PHE A 284 6.06 27.23 16.42
C PHE A 284 4.80 26.85 15.66
N THR A 285 4.90 25.85 14.81
CA THR A 285 3.75 25.27 14.11
C THR A 285 3.24 24.08 14.92
N GLN A 286 1.99 24.17 15.38
CA GLN A 286 1.24 23.03 15.88
C GLN A 286 0.48 22.44 14.70
N PRO A 287 0.75 21.19 14.29
CA PRO A 287 0.08 20.57 13.16
C PRO A 287 -1.41 20.39 13.40
N ALA A 288 -2.17 20.31 12.34
CA ALA A 288 -3.58 19.96 12.37
C ALA A 288 -3.77 18.59 13.05
N ASP A 289 -4.78 18.47 13.90
CA ASP A 289 -5.14 17.24 14.61
C ASP A 289 -6.67 17.04 14.54
N PRO A 290 -7.21 16.62 13.42
CA PRO A 290 -8.64 16.35 13.27
C PRO A 290 -9.05 15.12 14.06
N HIS A 291 -10.09 15.23 14.87
CA HIS A 291 -10.64 14.09 15.59
C HIS A 291 -11.60 13.28 14.71
N TRP A 292 -11.51 11.97 14.83
CA TRP A 292 -12.33 11.02 14.10
C TRP A 292 -13.24 10.26 15.07
N LYS A 293 -14.56 10.33 14.87
CA LYS A 293 -15.58 9.82 15.77
C LYS A 293 -16.43 8.75 15.12
N LEU A 294 -16.87 7.78 15.91
CA LEU A 294 -17.84 6.79 15.50
C LEU A 294 -19.24 7.40 15.44
N GLY A 295 -19.92 7.17 14.32
CA GLY A 295 -21.33 7.43 14.14
C GLY A 295 -22.09 6.14 13.85
N MET A 296 -23.35 6.11 14.16
CA MET A 296 -24.24 5.00 13.87
C MET A 296 -25.56 5.51 13.28
N ILE A 297 -25.98 4.92 12.19
CA ILE A 297 -27.29 5.10 11.58
C ILE A 297 -28.15 3.90 11.96
N GLU A 298 -29.35 4.12 12.49
CA GLU A 298 -30.31 3.09 12.85
C GLU A 298 -31.53 3.19 11.96
N PHE A 299 -31.89 2.11 11.26
CA PHE A 299 -33.12 2.03 10.49
C PHE A 299 -34.30 1.60 11.38
N LYS A 300 -35.39 2.35 11.33
CA LYS A 300 -36.56 2.14 12.16
C LYS A 300 -37.84 2.21 11.30
N VAL A 301 -38.90 1.64 11.81
CA VAL A 301 -40.25 1.72 11.23
C VAL A 301 -41.12 2.53 12.18
N ASN A 302 -41.80 3.55 11.66
CA ASN A 302 -42.73 4.35 12.46
C ASN A 302 -44.06 3.65 12.65
N ALA A 303 -44.96 4.26 13.40
CA ALA A 303 -46.31 3.70 13.68
C ALA A 303 -47.15 3.47 12.42
N GLU A 304 -46.93 4.24 11.37
CA GLU A 304 -47.59 4.13 10.07
C GLU A 304 -46.96 3.08 9.14
N GLY A 305 -45.87 2.39 9.58
CA GLY A 305 -45.19 1.40 8.78
C GLY A 305 -44.14 1.96 7.82
N ASN A 306 -43.82 3.25 7.87
CA ASN A 306 -42.83 3.88 7.01
C ASN A 306 -41.42 3.69 7.58
N LEU A 307 -40.48 3.32 6.71
CA LEU A 307 -39.06 3.21 7.06
C LEU A 307 -38.46 4.63 7.17
N TYR A 308 -37.74 4.87 8.27
CA TYR A 308 -36.94 6.06 8.47
C TYR A 308 -35.60 5.67 9.12
N HIS A 309 -34.67 6.60 9.27
CA HIS A 309 -33.39 6.35 9.95
C HIS A 309 -33.07 7.50 10.91
N GLU A 310 -32.34 7.14 11.96
CA GLU A 310 -31.82 8.09 12.94
C GLU A 310 -30.31 7.98 13.01
N PHE A 311 -29.65 9.11 13.24
CA PHE A 311 -28.22 9.16 13.48
C PHE A 311 -27.95 9.39 14.97
N ARG A 312 -26.96 8.68 15.51
CA ARG A 312 -26.36 9.01 16.81
C ARG A 312 -24.86 8.80 16.83
N ASP A 313 -24.17 9.55 17.69
CA ASP A 313 -22.77 9.27 17.99
C ASP A 313 -22.64 8.03 18.89
N VAL A 314 -21.59 7.27 18.66
CA VAL A 314 -21.21 6.12 19.48
C VAL A 314 -19.90 6.48 20.19
N PRO A 315 -19.82 6.29 21.51
CA PRO A 315 -18.59 6.61 22.24
C PRO A 315 -17.40 5.83 21.69
N CYS A 316 -16.34 6.56 21.41
CA CYS A 316 -15.04 6.04 21.04
C CYS A 316 -13.94 7.03 21.52
N THR A 317 -12.70 6.71 21.30
CA THR A 317 -11.55 7.57 21.57
C THR A 317 -11.52 8.79 20.63
N GLN A 318 -10.38 9.45 20.46
CA GLN A 318 -10.29 10.63 19.60
C GLN A 318 -10.03 10.31 18.13
N HIS A 319 -9.44 9.14 17.86
CA HIS A 319 -9.01 8.74 16.52
C HIS A 319 -9.48 7.32 16.21
N CYS A 320 -10.76 7.16 15.94
CA CYS A 320 -11.40 5.88 15.70
C CYS A 320 -11.49 5.61 14.20
N PHE A 321 -10.97 4.46 13.73
CA PHE A 321 -10.94 4.11 12.32
C PHE A 321 -11.40 2.68 12.07
N SER A 322 -11.84 2.40 10.84
CA SER A 322 -12.19 1.07 10.36
C SER A 322 -13.14 0.30 11.30
N PRO A 323 -14.33 0.83 11.61
CA PRO A 323 -15.28 0.17 12.49
C PRO A 323 -15.75 -1.18 11.90
N THR A 324 -15.93 -2.17 12.76
CA THR A 324 -16.44 -3.49 12.40
C THR A 324 -17.32 -4.05 13.52
N TRP A 325 -18.38 -4.76 13.15
CA TRP A 325 -19.36 -5.30 14.11
C TRP A 325 -18.96 -6.68 14.63
N SER A 326 -19.26 -6.94 15.89
CA SER A 326 -19.32 -8.31 16.40
C SER A 326 -20.48 -9.08 15.78
N ALA A 327 -20.39 -10.40 15.72
CA ALA A 327 -21.41 -11.26 15.11
C ALA A 327 -22.82 -11.10 15.72
N ASP A 328 -22.90 -10.79 17.03
CA ASP A 328 -24.15 -10.52 17.74
C ASP A 328 -24.68 -9.09 17.54
N GLY A 329 -23.95 -8.24 16.80
CA GLY A 329 -24.30 -6.85 16.55
C GLY A 329 -24.29 -5.93 17.79
N ARG A 330 -23.70 -6.36 18.91
CA ARG A 330 -23.64 -5.58 20.14
C ARG A 330 -22.43 -4.66 20.20
N TYR A 331 -21.26 -5.17 19.76
CA TYR A 331 -20.01 -4.44 19.88
C TYR A 331 -19.54 -3.91 18.52
N ILE A 332 -18.86 -2.76 18.55
CA ILE A 332 -18.10 -2.24 17.42
C ILE A 332 -16.64 -2.22 17.82
N ALA A 333 -15.79 -2.98 17.11
CA ALA A 333 -14.35 -2.87 17.22
C ALA A 333 -13.83 -1.85 16.19
N TYR A 334 -12.71 -1.18 16.51
CA TYR A 334 -12.10 -0.16 15.65
C TYR A 334 -10.60 -0.04 15.93
N ALA A 335 -9.86 0.46 14.96
CA ALA A 335 -8.46 0.84 15.16
C ALA A 335 -8.39 2.22 15.83
N ASP A 336 -7.51 2.35 16.82
CA ASP A 336 -7.16 3.59 17.46
C ASP A 336 -5.65 3.85 17.31
N ALA A 337 -5.28 5.06 16.89
CA ALA A 337 -3.89 5.40 16.62
C ALA A 337 -2.98 5.37 17.86
N GLN A 338 -3.56 5.46 19.06
CA GLN A 338 -2.84 5.49 20.34
C GLN A 338 -2.93 4.15 21.08
N PHE A 339 -4.11 3.53 21.06
CA PHE A 339 -4.41 2.38 21.92
C PHE A 339 -4.46 1.03 21.18
N GLY A 340 -4.30 1.03 19.85
CA GLY A 340 -4.34 -0.21 19.05
C GLY A 340 -5.76 -0.59 18.63
N ILE A 341 -6.25 -1.78 19.00
CA ILE A 341 -7.64 -2.18 18.70
C ILE A 341 -8.49 -2.01 19.95
N MET A 342 -9.53 -1.21 19.80
CA MET A 342 -10.53 -0.92 20.82
C MET A 342 -11.87 -1.53 20.44
N ARG A 343 -12.76 -1.72 21.41
CA ARG A 343 -14.18 -1.97 21.16
C ARG A 343 -15.07 -1.11 22.04
N THR A 344 -16.24 -0.78 21.55
CA THR A 344 -17.32 -0.13 22.32
C THR A 344 -18.54 -1.03 22.36
N ASP A 345 -19.22 -1.06 23.50
CA ASP A 345 -20.56 -1.66 23.64
C ASP A 345 -21.61 -0.62 23.24
N THR A 346 -22.40 -0.91 22.22
CA THR A 346 -23.40 0.02 21.68
C THR A 346 -24.60 0.24 22.59
N LEU A 347 -24.77 -0.59 23.64
CA LEU A 347 -25.83 -0.49 24.63
C LEU A 347 -25.39 0.22 25.89
N SER A 348 -24.24 -0.16 26.48
CA SER A 348 -23.73 0.41 27.74
C SER A 348 -22.77 1.60 27.51
N ASN A 349 -22.32 1.82 26.28
CA ASN A 349 -21.33 2.83 25.93
C ASN A 349 -19.96 2.63 26.62
N THR A 350 -19.66 1.42 27.06
CA THR A 350 -18.38 1.08 27.70
C THR A 350 -17.31 0.76 26.64
N LEU A 351 -16.07 1.17 26.91
CA LEU A 351 -14.91 1.02 26.05
C LEU A 351 -13.94 0.01 26.65
N TRP A 352 -13.33 -0.85 25.81
CA TRP A 352 -12.26 -1.77 26.20
C TRP A 352 -11.16 -1.84 25.16
N VAL A 353 -9.94 -2.02 25.63
CA VAL A 353 -8.79 -2.39 24.78
C VAL A 353 -8.85 -3.86 24.46
N MET A 354 -8.80 -4.21 23.19
CA MET A 354 -8.71 -5.60 22.70
C MET A 354 -7.27 -6.01 22.40
N TYR A 355 -6.48 -5.08 21.85
CA TYR A 355 -5.10 -5.34 21.46
C TYR A 355 -4.29 -4.04 21.50
N ASN A 356 -3.14 -4.06 22.22
CA ASN A 356 -2.27 -2.89 22.37
C ASN A 356 -0.78 -3.20 22.24
N GLN A 357 -0.41 -4.38 21.74
CA GLN A 357 1.01 -4.75 21.59
C GLN A 357 1.69 -3.95 20.47
N ASN A 358 0.93 -3.50 19.49
CA ASN A 358 1.40 -2.58 18.45
C ASN A 358 0.28 -1.57 18.14
N PRO A 359 0.46 -0.27 18.39
CA PRO A 359 -0.54 0.75 18.09
C PRO A 359 -0.65 1.06 16.60
N LYS A 360 0.32 0.67 15.77
CA LYS A 360 0.31 0.91 14.32
C LYS A 360 -0.56 -0.12 13.60
N VAL A 361 -1.82 -0.21 13.99
CA VAL A 361 -2.83 -1.10 13.40
C VAL A 361 -3.82 -0.30 12.56
N GLN A 362 -4.31 -0.89 11.48
CA GLN A 362 -5.33 -0.33 10.61
C GLN A 362 -6.25 -1.42 10.05
N SER A 363 -7.35 -1.00 9.42
CA SER A 363 -8.25 -1.87 8.64
C SER A 363 -8.73 -3.11 9.43
N VAL A 364 -9.30 -2.86 10.60
CA VAL A 364 -9.84 -3.91 11.48
C VAL A 364 -11.07 -4.55 10.84
N ALA A 365 -11.12 -5.87 10.82
CA ALA A 365 -12.23 -6.65 10.31
C ALA A 365 -12.55 -7.82 11.24
N TRP A 366 -13.74 -7.83 11.83
CA TRP A 366 -14.24 -8.94 12.64
C TRP A 366 -14.76 -10.06 11.74
N SER A 367 -14.46 -11.32 12.08
CA SER A 367 -14.98 -12.46 11.32
C SER A 367 -16.51 -12.58 11.50
N PRO A 368 -17.27 -13.00 10.47
CA PRO A 368 -18.71 -13.16 10.56
C PRO A 368 -19.17 -14.10 11.68
N ASP A 369 -18.38 -15.11 12.05
CA ASP A 369 -18.66 -16.03 13.17
C ASP A 369 -18.34 -15.43 14.55
N GLY A 370 -17.75 -14.23 14.59
CA GLY A 370 -17.41 -13.52 15.82
C GLY A 370 -16.18 -14.02 16.57
N THR A 371 -15.45 -15.01 16.05
CA THR A 371 -14.37 -15.68 16.78
C THR A 371 -13.02 -15.01 16.63
N GLN A 372 -12.78 -14.31 15.51
CA GLN A 372 -11.48 -13.74 15.16
C GLN A 372 -11.60 -12.30 14.64
N ILE A 373 -10.48 -11.59 14.70
CA ILE A 373 -10.32 -10.25 14.13
C ILE A 373 -9.07 -10.25 13.27
N ALA A 374 -9.21 -9.86 12.00
CA ALA A 374 -8.11 -9.59 11.10
C ALA A 374 -7.82 -8.08 11.07
N PHE A 375 -6.57 -7.71 10.89
CA PHE A 375 -6.12 -6.33 10.80
C PHE A 375 -4.75 -6.24 10.14
N GLN A 376 -4.39 -5.06 9.65
CA GLN A 376 -3.05 -4.83 9.13
C GLN A 376 -2.17 -4.13 10.16
N VAL A 377 -0.88 -4.49 10.16
CA VAL A 377 0.15 -3.95 11.07
C VAL A 377 1.31 -3.42 10.26
N ASN A 378 1.75 -2.20 10.56
CA ASN A 378 2.95 -1.63 9.96
C ASN A 378 4.21 -2.22 10.60
N GLN A 379 5.07 -2.83 9.78
CA GLN A 379 6.32 -3.51 10.12
C GLN A 379 7.54 -2.68 9.67
N HIS A 380 7.61 -1.41 10.05
CA HIS A 380 8.66 -0.44 9.68
C HIS A 380 8.59 0.00 8.20
N ASP A 381 8.80 -0.90 7.27
CA ASP A 381 8.93 -0.63 5.83
C ASP A 381 7.83 -1.27 4.97
N HIS A 382 6.98 -2.11 5.56
CA HIS A 382 5.87 -2.78 4.88
C HIS A 382 4.70 -3.06 5.83
N TRP A 383 3.60 -3.53 5.27
CA TRP A 383 2.39 -3.90 6.00
C TRP A 383 2.11 -5.39 5.89
N GLU A 384 1.72 -6.00 7.01
CA GLU A 384 1.35 -7.41 7.07
C GLU A 384 -0.05 -7.60 7.68
N ILE A 385 -0.76 -8.64 7.21
CA ILE A 385 -2.03 -9.05 7.80
C ILE A 385 -1.78 -9.89 9.04
N TYR A 386 -2.44 -9.52 10.10
CA TYR A 386 -2.48 -10.24 11.37
C TYR A 386 -3.89 -10.73 11.67
N VAL A 387 -3.97 -11.77 12.49
CA VAL A 387 -5.23 -12.25 13.04
C VAL A 387 -5.07 -12.51 14.55
N MET A 388 -6.11 -12.20 15.30
CA MET A 388 -6.22 -12.52 16.72
C MET A 388 -7.55 -13.17 17.02
N ASN A 389 -7.63 -13.91 18.12
CA ASN A 389 -8.92 -14.34 18.68
C ASN A 389 -9.63 -13.13 19.29
N ALA A 390 -10.93 -13.01 19.08
CA ALA A 390 -11.71 -11.85 19.54
C ALA A 390 -11.77 -11.71 21.08
N ASN A 391 -11.47 -12.78 21.82
CA ASN A 391 -11.52 -12.81 23.28
C ASN A 391 -10.13 -12.81 23.95
N THR A 392 -9.05 -12.86 23.18
CA THR A 392 -7.68 -12.86 23.72
C THR A 392 -6.80 -11.87 22.96
N PRO A 393 -5.91 -11.13 23.64
CA PRO A 393 -5.10 -10.09 23.00
C PRO A 393 -3.88 -10.62 22.23
N GLN A 394 -3.78 -11.93 22.00
CA GLN A 394 -2.67 -12.52 21.26
C GLN A 394 -2.95 -12.51 19.77
N ALA A 395 -2.13 -11.80 19.03
CA ALA A 395 -2.16 -11.75 17.58
C ALA A 395 -1.00 -12.55 16.98
N ARG A 396 -1.23 -13.10 15.79
CA ARG A 396 -0.21 -13.76 14.98
C ARG A 396 -0.24 -13.22 13.55
N PRO A 397 0.92 -13.13 12.87
CA PRO A 397 0.94 -12.79 11.46
C PRO A 397 0.29 -13.91 10.63
N LEU A 398 -0.51 -13.52 9.64
CA LEU A 398 -1.00 -14.41 8.58
C LEU A 398 -0.11 -14.34 7.35
N THR A 399 0.34 -13.13 7.02
CA THR A 399 1.27 -12.90 5.93
C THR A 399 2.66 -12.61 6.51
N GLN A 400 3.68 -12.97 5.76
CA GLN A 400 5.07 -12.73 6.11
C GLN A 400 5.83 -12.34 4.85
N PRO A 401 6.85 -11.49 4.97
CA PRO A 401 7.70 -11.17 3.84
C PRO A 401 8.36 -12.44 3.30
N ASP A 402 8.45 -12.52 1.99
CA ASP A 402 9.24 -13.56 1.35
C ASP A 402 10.72 -13.34 1.73
N PRO A 403 11.36 -14.28 2.44
CA PRO A 403 12.75 -14.13 2.86
C PRO A 403 13.74 -14.01 1.68
N LEU A 404 13.31 -14.36 0.46
CA LEU A 404 14.06 -14.19 -0.77
C LEU A 404 13.73 -12.87 -1.50
N SER A 405 12.77 -12.12 -1.01
CA SER A 405 12.39 -10.83 -1.61
C SER A 405 13.24 -9.70 -1.05
N PHE A 406 13.89 -8.96 -1.91
CA PHE A 406 14.63 -7.75 -1.53
C PHE A 406 13.69 -6.57 -1.16
N ARG A 407 12.44 -6.64 -1.53
CA ARG A 407 11.39 -5.69 -1.17
C ARG A 407 10.22 -6.47 -0.59
N PRO A 408 9.97 -6.37 0.73
CA PRO A 408 8.78 -6.92 1.32
C PRO A 408 7.53 -6.36 0.61
N ALA A 409 6.59 -7.23 0.30
CA ALA A 409 5.32 -6.79 -0.23
C ALA A 409 4.46 -6.20 0.88
N ASN A 410 3.68 -5.20 0.55
CA ASN A 410 2.61 -4.74 1.42
C ASN A 410 1.40 -5.68 1.29
N ASN A 411 0.84 -6.07 2.42
CA ASN A 411 -0.38 -6.85 2.53
C ASN A 411 -1.36 -6.04 3.38
N VAL A 412 -2.48 -5.60 2.78
CA VAL A 412 -3.34 -4.56 3.37
C VAL A 412 -4.83 -4.84 3.16
N ALA A 413 -5.68 -4.08 3.87
CA ALA A 413 -7.13 -4.07 3.73
C ALA A 413 -7.79 -5.47 3.81
N PRO A 414 -7.61 -6.22 4.92
CA PRO A 414 -8.18 -7.56 5.07
C PRO A 414 -9.71 -7.53 5.14
N VAL A 415 -10.32 -8.50 4.47
CA VAL A 415 -11.78 -8.73 4.44
C VAL A 415 -12.06 -10.22 4.63
N TRP A 416 -12.91 -10.57 5.58
CA TRP A 416 -13.31 -11.95 5.81
C TRP A 416 -14.24 -12.48 4.72
N SER A 417 -14.08 -13.75 4.40
CA SER A 417 -15.10 -14.51 3.66
C SER A 417 -16.37 -14.69 4.51
N PRO A 418 -17.54 -14.84 3.87
CA PRO A 418 -18.80 -15.05 4.59
C PRO A 418 -18.81 -16.28 5.50
N ASP A 419 -18.00 -17.29 5.19
CA ASP A 419 -17.85 -18.53 5.98
C ASP A 419 -16.77 -18.46 7.05
N SER A 420 -16.11 -17.29 7.22
CA SER A 420 -15.03 -17.04 8.19
C SER A 420 -13.77 -17.90 8.01
N LYS A 421 -13.60 -18.55 6.84
CA LYS A 421 -12.45 -19.44 6.60
C LYS A 421 -11.31 -18.79 5.84
N HIS A 422 -11.59 -17.71 5.15
CA HIS A 422 -10.63 -17.05 4.26
C HIS A 422 -10.57 -15.53 4.53
N ILE A 423 -9.44 -14.94 4.20
CA ILE A 423 -9.23 -13.51 4.24
C ILE A 423 -8.77 -13.04 2.86
N LEU A 424 -9.59 -12.20 2.22
CA LEU A 424 -9.27 -11.45 1.01
C LEU A 424 -8.50 -10.20 1.42
N PHE A 425 -7.45 -9.84 0.68
CA PHE A 425 -6.65 -8.66 0.95
C PHE A 425 -5.97 -8.15 -0.32
N LEU A 426 -5.46 -6.93 -0.30
CA LEU A 426 -4.62 -6.39 -1.36
C LEU A 426 -3.15 -6.64 -1.08
N SER A 427 -2.39 -6.91 -2.14
CA SER A 427 -0.93 -7.00 -2.06
C SER A 427 -0.28 -6.43 -3.32
N ASP A 428 0.84 -5.74 -3.14
CA ASP A 428 1.67 -5.19 -4.22
C ASP A 428 2.85 -6.13 -4.61
N ARG A 429 2.80 -7.40 -4.21
CA ARG A 429 3.87 -8.39 -4.41
C ARG A 429 4.25 -8.66 -5.86
N ASN A 430 3.38 -8.36 -6.80
CA ASN A 430 3.62 -8.49 -8.23
C ASN A 430 3.93 -7.14 -8.90
N GLY A 431 4.24 -6.08 -8.10
CA GLY A 431 4.57 -4.75 -8.60
C GLY A 431 3.38 -3.82 -8.80
N LYS A 432 2.15 -4.29 -8.63
CA LYS A 432 0.90 -3.53 -8.62
C LYS A 432 -0.04 -4.08 -7.57
N TRP A 433 -1.05 -3.31 -7.16
CA TRP A 433 -2.06 -3.76 -6.22
C TRP A 433 -2.98 -4.79 -6.88
N GLU A 434 -3.08 -5.96 -6.27
CA GLU A 434 -3.91 -7.08 -6.74
C GLU A 434 -4.57 -7.78 -5.56
N PHE A 435 -5.65 -8.53 -5.82
CA PHE A 435 -6.35 -9.30 -4.81
C PHE A 435 -5.69 -10.65 -4.57
N PHE A 436 -5.49 -10.95 -3.30
CA PHE A 436 -5.04 -12.24 -2.79
C PHE A 436 -5.99 -12.76 -1.73
N VAL A 437 -6.01 -14.06 -1.57
CA VAL A 437 -6.74 -14.73 -0.48
C VAL A 437 -5.80 -15.68 0.25
N ILE A 438 -6.01 -15.78 1.55
CA ILE A 438 -5.30 -16.70 2.44
C ILE A 438 -6.32 -17.36 3.38
N ASN A 439 -6.08 -18.59 3.78
CA ASN A 439 -6.90 -19.25 4.81
C ASN A 439 -6.69 -18.57 6.17
N ALA A 440 -7.69 -18.61 7.02
CA ALA A 440 -7.62 -18.05 8.38
C ALA A 440 -6.52 -18.67 9.26
N ASP A 441 -6.01 -19.84 8.90
CA ASP A 441 -4.86 -20.48 9.55
C ASP A 441 -3.49 -20.03 9.01
N GLY A 442 -3.46 -19.23 7.93
CA GLY A 442 -2.25 -18.73 7.28
C GLY A 442 -1.76 -19.58 6.11
N THR A 443 -2.47 -20.65 5.76
CA THR A 443 -2.15 -21.50 4.61
C THR A 443 -2.89 -21.07 3.34
N GLY A 444 -2.58 -21.67 2.21
CA GLY A 444 -3.37 -21.54 0.97
C GLY A 444 -3.34 -20.15 0.33
N LEU A 445 -2.29 -19.38 0.55
CA LEU A 445 -2.09 -18.08 -0.11
C LEU A 445 -2.15 -18.25 -1.64
N ARG A 446 -3.07 -17.52 -2.29
CA ARG A 446 -3.22 -17.54 -3.75
C ARG A 446 -3.73 -16.20 -4.27
N GLN A 447 -3.40 -15.88 -5.51
CA GLN A 447 -3.96 -14.74 -6.22
C GLN A 447 -5.40 -15.04 -6.68
N VAL A 448 -6.28 -14.06 -6.61
CA VAL A 448 -7.68 -14.16 -7.04
C VAL A 448 -8.07 -12.93 -7.86
N LEU A 449 -9.17 -12.99 -8.60
CA LEU A 449 -9.69 -11.88 -9.40
C LEU A 449 -8.63 -11.27 -10.35
N LYS A 450 -7.69 -12.08 -10.85
CA LYS A 450 -6.65 -11.58 -11.74
C LYS A 450 -7.22 -10.95 -13.00
N ASN A 451 -8.24 -11.57 -13.61
CA ASN A 451 -8.95 -11.05 -14.78
C ASN A 451 -9.61 -9.67 -14.52
N VAL A 452 -9.94 -9.35 -13.27
CA VAL A 452 -10.43 -8.03 -12.85
C VAL A 452 -9.28 -7.04 -12.76
N THR A 453 -8.19 -7.38 -12.07
CA THR A 453 -7.03 -6.50 -11.88
C THR A 453 -6.16 -6.36 -13.14
N ASP A 454 -6.41 -7.15 -14.18
CA ASP A 454 -5.82 -6.95 -15.50
C ASP A 454 -6.54 -5.84 -16.32
N VAL A 455 -7.78 -5.49 -15.96
CA VAL A 455 -8.59 -4.46 -16.64
C VAL A 455 -8.95 -3.27 -15.75
N THR A 456 -8.73 -3.37 -14.43
CA THR A 456 -8.94 -2.29 -13.45
C THR A 456 -7.64 -2.07 -12.68
N GLU A 457 -7.18 -0.84 -12.65
CA GLU A 457 -6.02 -0.47 -11.83
C GLU A 457 -6.48 -0.13 -10.42
N LEU A 458 -5.81 -0.70 -9.41
CA LEU A 458 -6.10 -0.47 -8.01
C LEU A 458 -5.03 0.41 -7.37
N TYR A 459 -5.46 1.32 -6.51
CA TYR A 459 -4.59 2.21 -5.74
C TYR A 459 -4.93 2.10 -4.26
N TYR A 460 -3.92 2.02 -3.40
CA TYR A 460 -4.09 2.04 -1.96
C TYR A 460 -3.13 3.04 -1.33
N ASN A 461 -3.64 3.98 -0.55
CA ASN A 461 -2.86 5.09 0.00
C ASN A 461 -2.61 4.99 1.51
N PHE A 462 -2.85 3.83 2.13
CA PHE A 462 -2.62 3.55 3.54
C PHE A 462 -3.41 4.43 4.53
N SER A 463 -4.58 4.92 4.14
CA SER A 463 -5.39 5.89 4.91
C SER A 463 -6.58 5.28 5.66
N ASN A 464 -6.46 4.06 6.18
CA ASN A 464 -7.55 3.35 6.89
C ASN A 464 -8.80 3.06 6.05
N GLU A 465 -8.69 3.02 4.73
CA GLU A 465 -9.80 2.76 3.81
C GLU A 465 -10.16 1.28 3.75
N ARG A 466 -11.44 1.04 3.58
CA ARG A 466 -11.98 -0.29 3.27
C ARG A 466 -12.01 -0.49 1.76
N MET A 467 -11.12 -1.31 1.24
CA MET A 467 -11.01 -1.51 -0.21
C MET A 467 -12.10 -2.42 -0.79
N ALA A 468 -12.64 -3.33 -0.01
CA ALA A 468 -13.63 -4.30 -0.47
C ALA A 468 -14.57 -4.77 0.64
N SER A 469 -15.67 -5.40 0.24
CA SER A 469 -16.57 -6.16 1.10
C SER A 469 -17.02 -7.42 0.35
N TRP A 470 -17.19 -8.53 1.08
CA TRP A 470 -17.44 -9.85 0.52
C TRP A 470 -18.67 -10.48 1.14
N ILE A 471 -19.60 -10.95 0.30
CA ILE A 471 -20.81 -11.67 0.70
C ILE A 471 -20.95 -13.01 -0.04
N LYS A 472 -21.87 -13.83 0.45
CA LYS A 472 -22.20 -15.12 -0.12
C LYS A 472 -22.87 -15.04 -1.48
#